data_12312567924341bef3269eb6253c0b6c
#
_entry.id   12312567924341bef3269eb6253c0b6c
#
_cell.length_a   1.000
_cell.length_b   1.000
_cell.length_c   1.000
_cell.angle_alpha   90.00
_cell.angle_beta   90.00
_cell.angle_gamma   90.00
#
_symmetry.space_group_name_H-M   'P 1'
#
loop_
_entity.id
_entity.type
_entity.pdbx_description
1 polymer ?
#
loop_
_entity_poly.entity_id
_entity_poly.type
_entity_poly.pdbx_seq_one_letter_code
_entity_poly.pdbx_strand_id
1 'polypeptide(L)'
;ALGPLLAILATIFLVPRIKHDKEAAHTPTTHVLDFRPVLRCRAAMAYVLGYTVHNFELFAFRAWTVAFLVYAASLDDDINLPISIIMLAAIVNLFGVPASILGNEFALKLGRHRWITLIMLTSSVLACMIGFSTAWSIWLVIGLCCLYSMTITADSAALTAGAVEAAPPGYLGATMAVHSSIAFTGSFLGPLVFGIMLDVNSS
;
A
#
# COMPACT_ATOMS: atom_id res chain seq x y z
N ALA A 1 8.59 22.19 -0.61
CA ALA A 1 7.63 23.05 -1.36
C ALA A 1 7.54 22.74 -2.87
N LEU A 2 8.45 21.94 -3.46
CA LEU A 2 8.44 21.62 -4.90
C LEU A 2 7.35 20.63 -5.31
N GLY A 3 7.05 19.64 -4.47
CA GLY A 3 6.06 18.58 -4.78
C GLY A 3 4.65 19.10 -5.09
N PRO A 4 4.04 19.93 -4.21
CA PRO A 4 2.72 20.51 -4.48
C PRO A 4 2.69 21.40 -5.74
N LEU A 5 3.76 22.14 -6.00
CA LEU A 5 3.86 22.98 -7.20
C LEU A 5 3.87 22.14 -8.48
N LEU A 6 4.67 21.07 -8.50
CA LEU A 6 4.71 20.13 -9.62
C LEU A 6 3.36 19.43 -9.81
N ALA A 7 2.68 19.04 -8.73
CA ALA A 7 1.36 18.43 -8.79
C ALA A 7 0.32 19.39 -9.39
N ILE A 8 0.32 20.66 -8.99
CA ILE A 8 -0.56 21.70 -9.57
C ILE A 8 -0.28 21.88 -11.05
N LEU A 9 0.99 22.02 -11.45
CA LEU A 9 1.37 22.15 -12.85
C LEU A 9 0.95 20.92 -13.66
N ALA A 10 1.21 19.72 -13.17
CA ALA A 10 0.78 18.49 -13.81
C ALA A 10 -0.76 18.44 -13.96
N THR A 11 -1.50 18.83 -12.94
CA THR A 11 -2.98 18.86 -13.01
C THR A 11 -3.48 19.85 -14.04
N ILE A 12 -2.90 21.05 -14.13
CA ILE A 12 -3.31 22.09 -15.08
C ILE A 12 -3.01 21.66 -16.54
N PHE A 13 -1.85 21.07 -16.78
CA PHE A 13 -1.37 20.80 -18.15
C PHE A 13 -1.68 19.38 -18.65
N LEU A 14 -1.77 18.38 -17.77
CA LEU A 14 -1.91 16.98 -18.16
C LEU A 14 -3.32 16.43 -17.97
N VAL A 15 -4.12 16.98 -17.04
CA VAL A 15 -5.47 16.47 -16.81
C VAL A 15 -6.43 17.07 -17.82
N PRO A 16 -7.01 16.26 -18.72
CA PRO A 16 -7.97 16.75 -19.72
C PRO A 16 -9.22 17.29 -19.03
N ARG A 17 -9.70 18.44 -19.47
CA ARG A 17 -10.99 18.99 -19.04
C ARG A 17 -12.11 18.16 -19.64
N ILE A 18 -12.62 17.19 -18.91
CA ILE A 18 -13.79 16.41 -19.32
C ILE A 18 -15.00 17.32 -19.17
N LYS A 19 -15.66 17.69 -20.29
CA LYS A 19 -16.99 18.28 -20.24
C LYS A 19 -17.95 17.17 -19.80
N HIS A 20 -18.53 17.31 -18.62
CA HIS A 20 -19.65 16.46 -18.22
C HIS A 20 -20.83 16.76 -19.13
N ASP A 21 -21.16 15.85 -20.05
CA ASP A 21 -22.42 15.85 -20.75
C ASP A 21 -23.53 15.62 -19.72
N LYS A 22 -24.33 16.65 -19.48
CA LYS A 22 -25.42 16.61 -18.49
C LYS A 22 -26.53 15.63 -18.85
N GLU A 23 -26.55 15.10 -20.09
CA GLU A 23 -27.57 14.16 -20.57
C GLU A 23 -27.32 12.68 -20.17
N ALA A 24 -26.12 12.30 -19.74
CA ALA A 24 -25.83 10.92 -19.32
C ALA A 24 -26.15 10.63 -17.83
N ALA A 25 -26.59 11.62 -17.08
CA ALA A 25 -26.81 11.48 -15.64
C ALA A 25 -28.27 11.26 -15.28
N HIS A 26 -28.84 10.12 -15.64
CA HIS A 26 -29.83 9.51 -14.76
C HIS A 26 -29.10 8.94 -13.52
N THR A 27 -28.38 9.81 -12.81
CA THR A 27 -27.92 9.51 -11.48
C THR A 27 -29.16 9.47 -10.57
N PRO A 28 -29.43 8.34 -9.91
CA PRO A 28 -30.40 8.34 -8.84
C PRO A 28 -30.04 9.52 -7.91
N THR A 29 -31.05 10.22 -7.38
CA THR A 29 -30.89 11.32 -6.42
C THR A 29 -30.28 10.76 -5.14
N THR A 30 -28.97 10.48 -5.19
CA THR A 30 -28.21 9.91 -4.07
C THR A 30 -27.78 11.07 -3.17
N HIS A 31 -28.07 10.96 -1.89
CA HIS A 31 -27.57 11.92 -0.93
C HIS A 31 -26.05 11.78 -0.83
N VAL A 32 -25.30 12.87 -0.98
CA VAL A 32 -23.82 12.88 -1.03
C VAL A 32 -23.18 12.19 0.19
N LEU A 33 -23.84 12.20 1.33
CA LEU A 33 -23.37 11.58 2.58
C LEU A 33 -24.03 10.22 2.88
N ASP A 34 -24.74 9.62 1.93
CA ASP A 34 -25.29 8.28 2.14
C ASP A 34 -24.28 7.20 1.79
N PHE A 35 -23.53 6.73 2.76
CA PHE A 35 -22.55 5.64 2.64
C PHE A 35 -23.16 4.24 2.85
N ARG A 36 -24.44 4.13 3.23
CA ARG A 36 -25.09 2.86 3.55
C ARG A 36 -25.06 1.84 2.42
N PRO A 37 -25.31 2.21 1.14
CA PRO A 37 -25.22 1.26 0.03
C PRO A 37 -23.84 0.68 -0.15
N VAL A 38 -22.78 1.49 0.08
CA VAL A 38 -21.39 1.05 0.00
C VAL A 38 -21.07 0.07 1.12
N LEU A 39 -21.40 0.41 2.36
CA LEU A 39 -21.14 -0.43 3.54
C LEU A 39 -21.89 -1.77 3.49
N ARG A 40 -23.01 -1.83 2.79
CA ARG A 40 -23.79 -3.07 2.57
C ARG A 40 -23.30 -3.87 1.37
N CYS A 41 -22.53 -3.28 0.46
CA CYS A 41 -21.98 -3.97 -0.70
C CYS A 41 -20.76 -4.82 -0.29
N ARG A 42 -20.99 -6.12 -0.12
CA ARG A 42 -19.94 -7.06 0.30
C ARG A 42 -18.71 -7.05 -0.60
N ALA A 43 -18.91 -6.93 -1.92
CA ALA A 43 -17.83 -6.92 -2.88
C ALA A 43 -16.95 -5.65 -2.72
N ALA A 44 -17.56 -4.47 -2.63
CA ALA A 44 -16.83 -3.23 -2.40
C ALA A 44 -16.10 -3.26 -1.05
N MET A 45 -16.79 -3.68 0.03
CA MET A 45 -16.18 -3.77 1.36
C MET A 45 -15.05 -4.78 1.46
N ALA A 46 -15.09 -5.87 0.70
CA ALA A 46 -13.97 -6.81 0.65
C ALA A 46 -12.69 -6.15 0.13
N TYR A 47 -12.78 -5.35 -0.94
CA TYR A 47 -11.65 -4.57 -1.45
C TYR A 47 -11.22 -3.45 -0.50
N VAL A 48 -12.17 -2.76 0.13
CA VAL A 48 -11.89 -1.73 1.15
C VAL A 48 -11.09 -2.30 2.30
N LEU A 49 -11.55 -3.42 2.88
CA LEU A 49 -10.87 -4.08 4.00
C LEU A 49 -9.53 -4.68 3.58
N GLY A 50 -9.44 -5.30 2.39
CA GLY A 50 -8.17 -5.76 1.84
C GLY A 50 -7.15 -4.64 1.72
N TYR A 51 -7.57 -3.48 1.21
CA TYR A 51 -6.70 -2.30 1.11
C TYR A 51 -6.34 -1.69 2.46
N THR A 52 -7.19 -1.85 3.46
CA THR A 52 -6.90 -1.43 4.85
C THR A 52 -5.77 -2.28 5.45
N VAL A 53 -5.82 -3.60 5.26
CA VAL A 53 -4.76 -4.52 5.69
C VAL A 53 -3.47 -4.25 4.93
N HIS A 54 -3.55 -4.06 3.60
CA HIS A 54 -2.41 -3.64 2.78
C HIS A 54 -1.75 -2.37 3.32
N ASN A 55 -2.53 -1.33 3.62
CA ASN A 55 -2.00 -0.08 4.16
C ASN A 55 -1.41 -0.25 5.57
N PHE A 56 -2.02 -1.07 6.41
CA PHE A 56 -1.46 -1.41 7.73
C PHE A 56 -0.04 -1.98 7.58
N GLU A 57 0.13 -2.98 6.73
CA GLU A 57 1.40 -3.64 6.45
C GLU A 57 2.41 -2.67 5.82
N LEU A 58 2.01 -1.95 4.76
CA LEU A 58 2.86 -1.02 4.03
C LEU A 58 3.41 0.10 4.91
N PHE A 59 2.56 0.72 5.71
CA PHE A 59 2.97 1.86 6.54
C PHE A 59 3.75 1.41 7.77
N ALA A 60 3.45 0.24 8.35
CA ALA A 60 4.29 -0.37 9.37
C ALA A 60 5.71 -0.61 8.83
N PHE A 61 5.83 -1.27 7.68
CA PHE A 61 7.11 -1.53 7.04
C PHE A 61 7.88 -0.23 6.76
N ARG A 62 7.25 0.76 6.13
CA ARG A 62 7.91 2.05 5.81
C ARG A 62 8.38 2.80 7.03
N ALA A 63 7.60 2.82 8.10
CA ALA A 63 7.95 3.53 9.32
C ALA A 63 9.16 2.89 10.03
N TRP A 64 9.26 1.57 10.00
CA TRP A 64 10.24 0.84 10.79
C TRP A 64 11.43 0.30 10.00
N THR A 65 11.43 0.39 8.67
CA THR A 65 12.52 -0.12 7.81
C THR A 65 13.89 0.46 8.19
N VAL A 66 13.99 1.77 8.47
CA VAL A 66 15.26 2.40 8.85
C VAL A 66 15.76 1.84 10.17
N ALA A 67 14.90 1.79 11.20
CA ALA A 67 15.25 1.27 12.51
C ALA A 67 15.67 -0.20 12.44
N PHE A 68 14.95 -1.01 11.66
CA PHE A 68 15.28 -2.42 11.43
C PHE A 68 16.65 -2.60 10.74
N LEU A 69 16.94 -1.83 9.70
CA LEU A 69 18.22 -1.90 9.01
C LEU A 69 19.38 -1.40 9.88
N VAL A 70 19.16 -0.38 10.74
CA VAL A 70 20.15 0.04 11.74
C VAL A 70 20.42 -1.07 12.71
N TYR A 71 19.38 -1.70 13.22
CA TYR A 71 19.51 -2.85 14.15
C TYR A 71 20.25 -4.02 13.49
N ALA A 72 19.83 -4.42 12.28
CA ALA A 72 20.48 -5.52 11.57
C ALA A 72 21.97 -5.24 11.27
N ALA A 73 22.32 -3.99 10.94
CA ALA A 73 23.69 -3.60 10.71
C ALA A 73 24.52 -3.54 12.02
N SER A 74 23.89 -3.26 13.16
CA SER A 74 24.59 -3.22 14.45
C SER A 74 24.97 -4.59 15.01
N LEU A 75 24.49 -5.67 14.40
CA LEU A 75 24.81 -7.05 14.80
C LEU A 75 26.12 -7.57 14.19
N ASP A 76 26.75 -6.81 13.29
CA ASP A 76 28.02 -7.16 12.63
C ASP A 76 28.97 -5.96 12.70
N ASP A 77 29.96 -6.03 13.60
CA ASP A 77 30.91 -4.94 13.86
C ASP A 77 31.85 -4.63 12.67
N ASP A 78 32.01 -5.56 11.72
CA ASP A 78 32.90 -5.41 10.57
C ASP A 78 32.20 -4.86 9.31
N ILE A 79 30.92 -4.52 9.41
CA ILE A 79 30.13 -4.03 8.26
C ILE A 79 30.52 -2.63 7.85
N ASN A 80 31.04 -2.52 6.61
CA ASN A 80 31.22 -1.24 5.94
C ASN A 80 30.20 -1.12 4.79
N LEU A 81 29.09 -0.40 5.05
CA LEU A 81 28.08 -0.15 4.03
C LEU A 81 28.54 0.98 3.09
N PRO A 82 28.45 0.81 1.76
CA PRO A 82 28.93 1.81 0.79
C PRO A 82 28.05 3.06 0.75
N ILE A 83 26.82 2.99 1.30
CA ILE A 83 25.86 4.09 1.36
C ILE A 83 25.16 4.11 2.72
N SER A 84 24.58 5.25 3.08
CA SER A 84 23.89 5.38 4.36
C SER A 84 22.64 4.48 4.44
N ILE A 85 22.30 4.02 5.64
CA ILE A 85 21.10 3.19 5.89
C ILE A 85 19.82 3.91 5.46
N ILE A 86 19.75 5.22 5.60
CA ILE A 86 18.62 6.03 5.13
C ILE A 86 18.47 5.92 3.61
N MET A 87 19.58 5.97 2.87
CA MET A 87 19.57 5.83 1.42
C MET A 87 19.18 4.38 1.01
N LEU A 88 19.67 3.37 1.73
CA LEU A 88 19.24 1.98 1.53
C LEU A 88 17.75 1.81 1.73
N ALA A 89 17.19 2.35 2.81
CA ALA A 89 15.76 2.30 3.08
C ALA A 89 14.94 3.03 1.99
N ALA A 90 15.45 4.15 1.47
CA ALA A 90 14.81 4.85 0.36
C ALA A 90 14.82 3.99 -0.92
N ILE A 91 15.93 3.33 -1.24
CA ILE A 91 16.05 2.41 -2.37
C ILE A 91 15.09 1.23 -2.21
N VAL A 92 15.05 0.59 -1.03
CA VAL A 92 14.11 -0.49 -0.71
C VAL A 92 12.67 -0.08 -1.00
N ASN A 93 12.26 1.11 -0.55
CA ASN A 93 10.90 1.62 -0.81
C ASN A 93 10.65 1.94 -2.30
N LEU A 94 11.68 2.36 -3.03
CA LEU A 94 11.58 2.69 -4.45
C LEU A 94 11.27 1.44 -5.31
N PHE A 95 11.74 0.26 -4.91
CA PHE A 95 11.42 -1.01 -5.58
C PHE A 95 9.92 -1.32 -5.62
N GLY A 96 9.14 -0.79 -4.70
CA GLY A 96 7.68 -0.91 -4.70
C GLY A 96 6.99 -0.21 -5.87
N VAL A 97 7.57 0.86 -6.42
CA VAL A 97 6.92 1.65 -7.48
C VAL A 97 6.66 0.84 -8.75
N PRO A 98 7.67 0.21 -9.40
CA PRO A 98 7.42 -0.62 -10.57
C PRO A 98 6.55 -1.84 -10.25
N ALA A 99 6.66 -2.41 -9.04
CA ALA A 99 5.85 -3.54 -8.63
C ALA A 99 4.35 -3.21 -8.55
N SER A 100 3.98 -2.01 -8.11
CA SER A 100 2.59 -1.56 -8.09
C SER A 100 2.01 -1.45 -9.52
N ILE A 101 2.78 -0.95 -10.47
CA ILE A 101 2.35 -0.84 -11.88
C ILE A 101 2.19 -2.23 -12.51
N LEU A 102 3.23 -3.06 -12.41
CA LEU A 102 3.22 -4.41 -12.97
C LEU A 102 2.18 -5.31 -12.30
N GLY A 103 1.94 -5.10 -11.00
CA GLY A 103 0.97 -5.86 -10.23
C GLY A 103 -0.45 -5.74 -10.77
N ASN A 104 -0.85 -4.56 -11.26
CA ASN A 104 -2.16 -4.41 -11.89
C ASN A 104 -2.26 -5.19 -13.21
N GLU A 105 -1.20 -5.19 -14.03
CA GLU A 105 -1.15 -5.99 -15.27
C GLU A 105 -1.27 -7.49 -15.00
N PHE A 106 -0.57 -7.99 -13.97
CA PHE A 106 -0.69 -9.37 -13.54
C PHE A 106 -2.09 -9.69 -12.99
N ALA A 107 -2.70 -8.78 -12.25
CA ALA A 107 -4.05 -8.93 -11.75
C ALA A 107 -5.09 -9.06 -12.89
N LEU A 108 -4.91 -8.30 -13.98
CA LEU A 108 -5.77 -8.40 -15.16
C LEU A 108 -5.59 -9.74 -15.89
N LYS A 109 -4.36 -10.28 -15.96
CA LYS A 109 -4.06 -11.55 -16.66
C LYS A 109 -4.45 -12.80 -15.85
N LEU A 110 -4.18 -12.82 -14.55
CA LEU A 110 -4.38 -13.97 -13.68
C LEU A 110 -5.75 -14.01 -12.98
N GLY A 111 -6.47 -12.90 -13.07
CA GLY A 111 -7.67 -12.66 -12.29
C GLY A 111 -7.35 -12.00 -10.95
N ARG A 112 -8.03 -10.88 -10.67
CA ARG A 112 -7.73 -9.99 -9.53
C ARG A 112 -7.72 -10.70 -8.18
N HIS A 113 -8.71 -11.53 -7.90
CA HIS A 113 -8.79 -12.29 -6.65
C HIS A 113 -7.58 -13.21 -6.45
N ARG A 114 -7.20 -13.98 -7.47
CA ARG A 114 -6.06 -14.91 -7.39
C ARG A 114 -4.75 -14.16 -7.18
N TRP A 115 -4.57 -13.06 -7.92
CA TRP A 115 -3.38 -12.24 -7.80
C TRP A 115 -3.22 -11.65 -6.41
N ILE A 116 -4.26 -10.99 -5.88
CA ILE A 116 -4.24 -10.38 -4.54
C ILE A 116 -3.94 -11.44 -3.48
N THR A 117 -4.61 -12.60 -3.53
CA THR A 117 -4.37 -13.69 -2.58
C THR A 117 -2.93 -14.20 -2.65
N LEU A 118 -2.40 -14.43 -3.86
CA LEU A 118 -1.03 -14.89 -4.04
C LEU A 118 -0.02 -13.90 -3.48
N ILE A 119 -0.18 -12.62 -3.79
CA ILE A 119 0.74 -11.57 -3.33
C ILE A 119 0.68 -11.40 -1.81
N MET A 120 -0.51 -11.37 -1.21
CA MET A 120 -0.65 -11.28 0.25
C MET A 120 -0.05 -12.49 0.98
N LEU A 121 -0.20 -13.70 0.45
CA LEU A 121 0.46 -14.88 1.00
C LEU A 121 2.00 -14.80 0.86
N THR A 122 2.48 -14.35 -0.29
CA THR A 122 3.92 -14.19 -0.53
C THR A 122 4.52 -13.12 0.40
N SER A 123 3.85 -11.98 0.56
CA SER A 123 4.30 -10.92 1.48
C SER A 123 4.34 -11.43 2.92
N SER A 124 3.34 -12.19 3.36
CA SER A 124 3.30 -12.79 4.70
C SER A 124 4.47 -13.73 4.95
N VAL A 125 4.83 -14.58 3.97
CA VAL A 125 6.01 -15.47 4.07
C VAL A 125 7.29 -14.66 4.14
N LEU A 126 7.45 -13.63 3.30
CA LEU A 126 8.63 -12.75 3.32
C LEU A 126 8.72 -11.98 4.64
N ALA A 127 7.62 -11.48 5.19
CA ALA A 127 7.59 -10.83 6.49
C ALA A 127 8.11 -11.76 7.60
N CYS A 128 7.66 -13.03 7.62
CA CYS A 128 8.17 -14.04 8.54
C CYS A 128 9.68 -14.27 8.34
N MET A 129 10.14 -14.42 7.09
CA MET A 129 11.56 -14.59 6.79
C MET A 129 12.40 -13.41 7.29
N ILE A 130 11.95 -12.18 7.08
CA ILE A 130 12.62 -10.97 7.56
C ILE A 130 12.72 -11.00 9.09
N GLY A 131 11.66 -11.40 9.80
CA GLY A 131 11.67 -11.50 11.27
C GLY A 131 12.74 -12.43 11.83
N PHE A 132 13.15 -13.46 11.08
CA PHE A 132 14.20 -14.40 11.48
C PHE A 132 15.56 -14.13 10.80
N SER A 133 15.66 -13.11 9.97
CA SER A 133 16.86 -12.88 9.14
C SER A 133 17.98 -12.12 9.83
N THR A 134 17.81 -11.66 11.06
CA THR A 134 18.79 -10.82 11.76
C THR A 134 20.16 -11.51 11.99
N ALA A 135 20.19 -12.84 12.01
CA ALA A 135 21.44 -13.63 12.08
C ALA A 135 22.11 -13.84 10.71
N TRP A 136 21.51 -13.33 9.64
CA TRP A 136 22.01 -13.51 8.27
C TRP A 136 22.86 -12.32 7.83
N SER A 137 23.56 -12.48 6.69
CA SER A 137 24.28 -11.36 6.09
C SER A 137 23.35 -10.18 5.81
N ILE A 138 23.79 -8.96 6.14
CA ILE A 138 23.03 -7.72 5.92
C ILE A 138 22.58 -7.57 4.46
N TRP A 139 23.37 -8.04 3.50
CA TRP A 139 23.02 -7.99 2.08
C TRP A 139 21.81 -8.86 1.75
N LEU A 140 21.69 -10.01 2.40
CA LEU A 140 20.52 -10.88 2.28
C LEU A 140 19.28 -10.23 2.92
N VAL A 141 19.45 -9.59 4.08
CA VAL A 141 18.40 -8.82 4.76
C VAL A 141 17.88 -7.69 3.85
N ILE A 142 18.79 -6.91 3.25
CA ILE A 142 18.42 -5.84 2.31
C ILE A 142 17.69 -6.41 1.09
N GLY A 143 18.18 -7.51 0.52
CA GLY A 143 17.54 -8.21 -0.59
C GLY A 143 16.11 -8.66 -0.26
N LEU A 144 15.90 -9.24 0.93
CA LEU A 144 14.57 -9.62 1.43
C LEU A 144 13.66 -8.41 1.61
N CYS A 145 14.17 -7.30 2.15
CA CYS A 145 13.42 -6.06 2.29
C CYS A 145 13.02 -5.49 0.91
N CYS A 146 13.88 -5.57 -0.10
CA CYS A 146 13.52 -5.17 -1.47
C CYS A 146 12.41 -6.05 -2.05
N LEU A 147 12.52 -7.37 -1.94
CA LEU A 147 11.48 -8.31 -2.38
C LEU A 147 10.16 -8.09 -1.65
N TYR A 148 10.23 -7.86 -0.34
CA TYR A 148 9.06 -7.57 0.47
C TYR A 148 8.40 -6.24 0.06
N SER A 149 9.18 -5.18 -0.16
CA SER A 149 8.68 -3.91 -0.67
C SER A 149 7.97 -4.06 -2.02
N MET A 150 8.48 -4.93 -2.91
CA MET A 150 7.82 -5.23 -4.18
C MET A 150 6.50 -5.96 -3.97
N THR A 151 6.49 -7.01 -3.16
CA THR A 151 5.28 -7.81 -2.94
C THR A 151 4.19 -7.01 -2.23
N ILE A 152 4.53 -6.30 -1.16
CA ILE A 152 3.58 -5.49 -0.37
C ILE A 152 2.91 -4.38 -1.20
N THR A 153 3.51 -3.92 -2.30
CA THR A 153 2.93 -2.89 -3.16
C THR A 153 2.25 -3.42 -4.41
N ALA A 154 2.51 -4.68 -4.79
CA ALA A 154 2.04 -5.27 -6.04
C ALA A 154 0.51 -5.47 -6.13
N ASP A 155 -0.21 -5.49 -5.02
CA ASP A 155 -1.67 -5.62 -4.96
C ASP A 155 -2.41 -4.27 -4.87
N SER A 156 -1.72 -3.17 -4.55
CA SER A 156 -2.29 -1.85 -4.29
C SER A 156 -3.23 -1.37 -5.39
N ALA A 157 -2.74 -1.34 -6.63
CA ALA A 157 -3.52 -0.89 -7.78
C ALA A 157 -4.69 -1.84 -8.08
N ALA A 158 -4.51 -3.16 -7.91
CA ALA A 158 -5.54 -4.16 -8.11
C ALA A 158 -6.67 -4.05 -7.07
N LEU A 159 -6.35 -3.76 -5.80
CA LEU A 159 -7.32 -3.54 -4.73
C LEU A 159 -8.15 -2.28 -5.00
N THR A 160 -7.49 -1.18 -5.38
CA THR A 160 -8.18 0.09 -5.70
C THR A 160 -9.08 -0.06 -6.92
N ALA A 161 -8.58 -0.66 -8.00
CA ALA A 161 -9.39 -0.92 -9.21
C ALA A 161 -10.57 -1.85 -8.91
N GLY A 162 -10.38 -2.85 -8.05
CA GLY A 162 -11.45 -3.73 -7.58
C GLY A 162 -12.54 -3.00 -6.80
N ALA A 163 -12.16 -2.05 -5.94
CA ALA A 163 -13.12 -1.22 -5.22
C ALA A 163 -13.94 -0.33 -6.16
N VAL A 164 -13.31 0.23 -7.20
CA VAL A 164 -13.98 1.02 -8.26
C VAL A 164 -14.99 0.17 -9.02
N GLU A 165 -14.59 -1.02 -9.49
CA GLU A 165 -15.47 -1.91 -10.25
C GLU A 165 -16.62 -2.48 -9.41
N ALA A 166 -16.39 -2.72 -8.12
CA ALA A 166 -17.41 -3.23 -7.19
C ALA A 166 -18.32 -2.14 -6.63
N ALA A 167 -18.12 -0.87 -6.99
CA ALA A 167 -18.91 0.24 -6.48
C ALA A 167 -20.38 0.10 -6.89
N PRO A 168 -21.35 0.28 -5.98
CA PRO A 168 -22.75 0.32 -6.35
C PRO A 168 -23.04 1.43 -7.37
N PRO A 169 -23.98 1.20 -8.33
CA PRO A 169 -24.34 2.20 -9.33
C PRO A 169 -24.69 3.56 -8.69
N GLY A 170 -24.05 4.64 -9.15
CA GLY A 170 -24.22 5.99 -8.63
C GLY A 170 -23.45 6.31 -7.34
N TYR A 171 -22.74 5.34 -6.74
CA TYR A 171 -22.04 5.52 -5.46
C TYR A 171 -20.50 5.42 -5.59
N LEU A 172 -19.93 5.60 -6.79
CA LEU A 172 -18.49 5.52 -6.99
C LEU A 172 -17.72 6.49 -6.08
N GLY A 173 -18.13 7.75 -6.01
CA GLY A 173 -17.50 8.76 -5.14
C GLY A 173 -17.59 8.39 -3.65
N ALA A 174 -18.75 7.92 -3.20
CA ALA A 174 -18.95 7.44 -1.83
C ALA A 174 -18.09 6.19 -1.55
N THR A 175 -17.96 5.27 -2.52
CA THR A 175 -17.11 4.09 -2.39
C THR A 175 -15.65 4.49 -2.23
N MET A 176 -15.15 5.43 -3.02
CA MET A 176 -13.77 5.90 -2.92
C MET A 176 -13.52 6.70 -1.63
N ALA A 177 -14.52 7.45 -1.13
CA ALA A 177 -14.43 8.12 0.17
C ALA A 177 -14.31 7.10 1.32
N VAL A 178 -15.18 6.06 1.35
CA VAL A 178 -15.12 4.97 2.33
C VAL A 178 -13.80 4.20 2.23
N HIS A 179 -13.37 3.88 0.99
CA HIS A 179 -12.11 3.21 0.71
C HIS A 179 -10.92 3.97 1.31
N SER A 180 -10.80 5.26 1.02
CA SER A 180 -9.70 6.07 1.55
C SER A 180 -9.78 6.24 3.07
N SER A 181 -10.96 6.55 3.61
CA SER A 181 -11.12 6.82 5.04
C SER A 181 -10.81 5.60 5.90
N ILE A 182 -11.32 4.42 5.53
CA ILE A 182 -11.04 3.18 6.27
C ILE A 182 -9.60 2.73 6.05
N ALA A 183 -9.08 2.83 4.83
CA ALA A 183 -7.71 2.45 4.52
C ALA A 183 -6.66 3.25 5.30
N PHE A 184 -6.86 4.55 5.46
CA PHE A 184 -5.94 5.39 6.23
C PHE A 184 -5.94 5.09 7.73
N THR A 185 -7.02 4.50 8.28
CA THR A 185 -6.94 3.97 9.66
C THR A 185 -5.91 2.83 9.75
N GLY A 186 -5.81 1.97 8.74
CA GLY A 186 -4.75 0.96 8.65
C GLY A 186 -3.35 1.58 8.62
N SER A 187 -3.17 2.63 7.83
CA SER A 187 -1.90 3.37 7.74
C SER A 187 -1.44 3.96 9.08
N PHE A 188 -2.38 4.41 9.89
CA PHE A 188 -2.11 4.94 11.23
C PHE A 188 -1.83 3.81 12.24
N LEU A 189 -2.65 2.76 12.21
CA LEU A 189 -2.55 1.67 13.18
C LEU A 189 -1.31 0.80 12.97
N GLY A 190 -0.86 0.61 11.72
CA GLY A 190 0.29 -0.24 11.43
C GLY A 190 1.56 0.15 12.19
N PRO A 191 2.10 1.37 12.02
CA PRO A 191 3.26 1.84 12.76
C PRO A 191 3.06 1.84 14.27
N LEU A 192 1.86 2.20 14.74
CA LEU A 192 1.52 2.26 16.17
C LEU A 192 1.57 0.87 16.83
N VAL A 193 0.89 -0.11 16.24
CA VAL A 193 0.86 -1.48 16.77
C VAL A 193 2.27 -2.08 16.79
N PHE A 194 3.04 -1.85 15.72
CA PHE A 194 4.41 -2.34 15.64
C PHE A 194 5.30 -1.70 16.74
N GLY A 195 5.17 -0.38 16.97
CA GLY A 195 5.87 0.32 18.04
C GLY A 195 5.51 -0.23 19.42
N ILE A 196 4.23 -0.42 19.72
CA ILE A 196 3.78 -1.01 20.99
C ILE A 196 4.38 -2.41 21.19
N MET A 197 4.39 -3.25 20.14
CA MET A 197 4.97 -4.59 20.22
C MET A 197 6.47 -4.57 20.52
N LEU A 198 7.20 -3.60 19.96
CA LEU A 198 8.63 -3.42 20.27
C LEU A 198 8.82 -3.00 21.75
N ASP A 199 8.05 -2.03 22.24
CA ASP A 199 8.14 -1.54 23.62
C ASP A 199 7.86 -2.64 24.65
N VAL A 200 6.83 -3.46 24.39
CA VAL A 200 6.47 -4.58 25.29
C VAL A 200 7.56 -5.67 25.32
N ASN A 201 8.26 -5.91 24.19
CA ASN A 201 9.30 -6.94 24.12
C ASN A 201 10.70 -6.44 24.50
N SER A 202 10.89 -5.12 24.67
CA SER A 202 12.17 -4.53 25.09
C SER A 202 12.27 -4.31 26.61
N SER A 203 11.18 -4.50 27.33
CA SER A 203 11.08 -4.40 28.79
C SER A 203 11.21 -5.79 29.45
#